data_12fccf982bd802f92744d438a6ca3867
#
_entry.id   12fccf982bd802f92744d438a6ca3867
#
_cell.length_a   1.000
_cell.length_b   1.000
_cell.length_c   1.000
_cell.angle_alpha   90.00
_cell.angle_beta   90.00
_cell.angle_gamma   90.00
#
_symmetry.space_group_name_H-M   'P 1'
#
loop_
_entity.id
_entity.type
_entity.pdbx_description
1 polymer ?
#
loop_
_entity_poly.entity_id
_entity_poly.type
_entity_poly.pdbx_seq_one_letter_code
_entity_poly.pdbx_strand_id
1 'polypeptide(L)'
;AIITKLRSQGVDFVYYGGYHPEMGLLLRQAAEQGVKAKFMGPEGAGNPDINAIAGDAVEGMLLTLPKDFSTDPANAAIVKAFQAKKRDASGAFQLSAYAAVQAIVDGIKATGSDDPEQVAKWLHANTVKTPVGELKWTQQGDLESYPYVVYTWHKDGSKTLAK
;
A
#
# COMPACT_ATOMS: atom_id res chain seq x y z
N ALA A 1 -10.68 22.22 -15.53
CA ALA A 1 -9.97 23.34 -14.87
C ALA A 1 -8.57 22.95 -14.36
N ILE A 2 -8.42 21.91 -13.52
CA ILE A 2 -7.11 21.54 -12.93
C ILE A 2 -6.11 21.11 -14.03
N ILE A 3 -6.47 20.18 -14.89
CA ILE A 3 -5.59 19.68 -15.97
C ILE A 3 -5.16 20.79 -16.92
N THR A 4 -6.08 21.70 -17.27
CA THR A 4 -5.76 22.86 -18.10
C THR A 4 -4.71 23.75 -17.44
N LYS A 5 -4.79 23.93 -16.11
CA LYS A 5 -3.80 24.69 -15.35
C LYS A 5 -2.44 23.98 -15.32
N LEU A 6 -2.41 22.67 -15.05
CA LEU A 6 -1.16 21.87 -15.09
C LEU A 6 -0.48 22.00 -16.46
N ARG A 7 -1.26 21.89 -17.53
CA ARG A 7 -0.76 22.05 -18.90
C ARG A 7 -0.18 23.43 -19.15
N SER A 8 -0.89 24.50 -18.76
CA SER A 8 -0.43 25.90 -19.00
C SER A 8 0.82 26.23 -18.21
N GLN A 9 1.07 25.56 -17.10
CA GLN A 9 2.25 25.72 -16.25
C GLN A 9 3.43 24.84 -16.67
N GLY A 10 3.27 23.95 -17.65
CA GLY A 10 4.32 23.05 -18.09
C GLY A 10 4.78 22.08 -17.02
N VAL A 11 3.86 21.63 -16.14
CA VAL A 11 4.16 20.73 -15.03
C VAL A 11 4.58 19.36 -15.59
N ASP A 12 5.70 18.84 -15.13
CA ASP A 12 6.28 17.56 -15.55
C ASP A 12 6.07 16.41 -14.53
N PHE A 13 5.72 16.74 -13.27
CA PHE A 13 5.42 15.79 -12.22
C PHE A 13 4.23 16.24 -11.37
N VAL A 14 3.30 15.29 -11.10
CA VAL A 14 2.11 15.54 -10.27
C VAL A 14 2.05 14.47 -9.18
N TYR A 15 2.11 14.91 -7.92
CA TYR A 15 1.73 14.06 -6.80
C TYR A 15 0.29 14.36 -6.41
N TYR A 16 -0.56 13.34 -6.43
CA TYR A 16 -1.96 13.45 -6.03
C TYR A 16 -2.21 12.66 -4.74
N GLY A 17 -2.52 13.36 -3.66
CA GLY A 17 -2.76 12.80 -2.33
C GLY A 17 -4.22 12.39 -2.13
N GLY A 18 -4.71 11.39 -2.86
CA GLY A 18 -6.11 10.94 -2.78
C GLY A 18 -6.29 9.48 -3.20
N TYR A 19 -7.48 9.13 -3.64
CA TYR A 19 -7.87 7.76 -3.95
C TYR A 19 -7.95 7.50 -5.45
N HIS A 20 -8.06 6.20 -5.81
CA HIS A 20 -8.07 5.72 -7.19
C HIS A 20 -9.16 6.31 -8.09
N PRO A 21 -10.40 6.64 -7.63
CA PRO A 21 -11.41 7.16 -8.56
C PRO A 21 -11.01 8.50 -9.16
N GLU A 22 -10.59 9.43 -8.33
CA GLU A 22 -10.17 10.77 -8.77
C GLU A 22 -8.83 10.72 -9.51
N MET A 23 -7.89 9.88 -9.03
CA MET A 23 -6.62 9.67 -9.72
C MET A 23 -6.83 9.13 -11.14
N GLY A 24 -7.72 8.15 -11.32
CA GLY A 24 -8.07 7.62 -12.63
C GLY A 24 -8.66 8.68 -13.56
N LEU A 25 -9.52 9.54 -13.03
CA LEU A 25 -10.08 10.66 -13.79
C LEU A 25 -9.02 11.69 -14.17
N LEU A 26 -8.07 12.00 -13.27
CA LEU A 26 -6.96 12.91 -13.54
C LEU A 26 -6.06 12.37 -14.66
N LEU A 27 -5.69 11.09 -14.61
CA LEU A 27 -4.88 10.42 -15.62
C LEU A 27 -5.57 10.46 -17.00
N ARG A 28 -6.85 10.06 -17.06
CA ARG A 28 -7.62 10.09 -18.31
C ARG A 28 -7.70 11.48 -18.91
N GLN A 29 -8.10 12.48 -18.11
CA GLN A 29 -8.21 13.85 -18.58
C GLN A 29 -6.85 14.45 -18.96
N ALA A 30 -5.77 14.09 -18.29
CA ALA A 30 -4.42 14.50 -18.63
C ALA A 30 -4.01 13.96 -20.02
N ALA A 31 -4.26 12.68 -20.28
CA ALA A 31 -4.01 12.07 -21.57
C ALA A 31 -4.85 12.70 -22.69
N GLU A 32 -6.15 12.91 -22.47
CA GLU A 32 -7.06 13.58 -23.42
C GLU A 32 -6.61 15.00 -23.78
N GLN A 33 -6.01 15.73 -22.81
CA GLN A 33 -5.52 17.10 -23.01
C GLN A 33 -4.04 17.19 -23.39
N GLY A 34 -3.38 16.04 -23.59
CA GLY A 34 -1.97 15.99 -24.01
C GLY A 34 -0.98 16.46 -22.95
N VAL A 35 -1.32 16.36 -21.67
CA VAL A 35 -0.40 16.62 -20.54
C VAL A 35 0.54 15.44 -20.39
N LYS A 36 1.86 15.70 -20.46
CA LYS A 36 2.89 14.65 -20.41
C LYS A 36 3.56 14.54 -19.02
N ALA A 37 2.92 15.03 -17.99
CA ALA A 37 3.43 14.91 -16.63
C ALA A 37 3.47 13.44 -16.17
N LYS A 38 4.47 13.09 -15.35
CA LYS A 38 4.48 11.86 -14.59
C LYS A 38 3.54 12.02 -13.40
N PHE A 39 2.65 11.05 -13.19
CA PHE A 39 1.74 11.05 -12.05
C PHE A 39 2.18 10.05 -10.99
N MET A 40 2.04 10.45 -9.74
CA MET A 40 2.30 9.60 -8.58
C MET A 40 1.18 9.77 -7.55
N GLY A 41 0.75 8.65 -6.97
CA GLY A 41 -0.24 8.63 -5.90
C GLY A 41 0.23 7.85 -4.67
N PRO A 42 -0.47 7.99 -3.53
CA PRO A 42 -0.30 7.17 -2.35
C PRO A 42 -0.96 5.80 -2.54
N GLU A 43 -0.88 4.96 -1.53
CA GLU A 43 -1.49 3.63 -1.48
C GLU A 43 -3.00 3.62 -1.81
N GLY A 44 -3.74 4.66 -1.44
CA GLY A 44 -5.17 4.82 -1.76
C GLY A 44 -5.47 4.87 -3.27
N ALA A 45 -4.48 5.20 -4.10
CA ALA A 45 -4.58 5.14 -5.55
C ALA A 45 -4.34 3.73 -6.13
N GLY A 46 -3.81 2.80 -5.32
CA GLY A 46 -3.39 1.45 -5.74
C GLY A 46 -4.52 0.41 -5.79
N ASN A 47 -5.71 0.78 -6.22
CA ASN A 47 -6.83 -0.14 -6.41
C ASN A 47 -6.94 -0.55 -7.89
N PRO A 48 -7.10 -1.85 -8.22
CA PRO A 48 -7.26 -2.32 -9.60
C PRO A 48 -8.38 -1.65 -10.40
N ASP A 49 -9.41 -1.14 -9.75
CA ASP A 49 -10.51 -0.41 -10.40
C ASP A 49 -10.04 0.85 -11.14
N ILE A 50 -8.84 1.37 -10.82
CA ILE A 50 -8.25 2.51 -11.52
C ILE A 50 -8.09 2.23 -13.02
N ASN A 51 -7.82 0.97 -13.41
CA ASN A 51 -7.67 0.58 -14.80
C ASN A 51 -8.97 0.79 -15.60
N ALA A 52 -10.12 0.50 -14.99
CA ALA A 52 -11.42 0.72 -15.63
C ALA A 52 -11.73 2.23 -15.81
N ILE A 53 -11.21 3.08 -14.92
CA ILE A 53 -11.45 4.52 -14.93
C ILE A 53 -10.49 5.25 -15.87
N ALA A 54 -9.20 4.94 -15.77
CA ALA A 54 -8.13 5.62 -16.51
C ALA A 54 -7.89 5.04 -17.91
N GLY A 55 -8.26 3.77 -18.13
CA GLY A 55 -7.90 3.04 -19.34
C GLY A 55 -6.37 2.99 -19.52
N ASP A 56 -5.90 3.10 -20.74
CA ASP A 56 -4.46 3.08 -21.07
C ASP A 56 -3.66 4.23 -20.43
N ALA A 57 -4.33 5.29 -19.98
CA ALA A 57 -3.67 6.43 -19.33
C ALA A 57 -3.06 6.09 -17.95
N VAL A 58 -3.37 4.93 -17.39
CA VAL A 58 -2.78 4.46 -16.14
C VAL A 58 -1.32 3.98 -16.32
N GLU A 59 -0.92 3.67 -17.56
CA GLU A 59 0.42 3.13 -17.84
C GLU A 59 1.53 4.05 -17.34
N GLY A 60 2.40 3.50 -16.50
CA GLY A 60 3.53 4.24 -15.97
C GLY A 60 3.20 5.16 -14.78
N MET A 61 1.97 5.11 -14.24
CA MET A 61 1.66 5.77 -12.98
C MET A 61 2.53 5.22 -11.86
N LEU A 62 3.09 6.09 -11.05
CA LEU A 62 3.84 5.72 -9.85
C LEU A 62 2.93 5.69 -8.63
N LEU A 63 3.21 4.78 -7.71
CA LEU A 63 2.54 4.79 -6.41
C LEU A 63 3.39 4.18 -5.31
N THR A 64 3.19 4.66 -4.08
CA THR A 64 3.79 4.08 -2.89
C THR A 64 2.88 3.01 -2.32
N LEU A 65 3.42 1.82 -2.12
CA LEU A 65 2.75 0.70 -1.44
C LEU A 65 3.70 0.04 -0.45
N PRO A 66 3.18 -0.68 0.54
CA PRO A 66 3.98 -1.64 1.28
C PRO A 66 4.65 -2.63 0.32
N LYS A 67 5.87 -3.07 0.68
CA LYS A 67 6.53 -4.16 -0.03
C LYS A 67 5.59 -5.37 -0.10
N ASP A 68 5.58 -6.07 -1.23
CA ASP A 68 4.85 -7.33 -1.36
C ASP A 68 5.59 -8.45 -0.61
N PHE A 69 5.09 -8.77 0.56
CA PHE A 69 5.64 -9.83 1.41
C PHE A 69 5.14 -11.23 1.04
N SER A 70 4.18 -11.35 0.13
CA SER A 70 3.65 -12.65 -0.29
C SER A 70 4.66 -13.47 -1.09
N THR A 71 5.66 -12.80 -1.66
CA THR A 71 6.76 -13.41 -2.41
C THR A 71 7.92 -13.89 -1.52
N ASP A 72 7.90 -13.58 -0.22
CA ASP A 72 8.93 -14.03 0.72
C ASP A 72 8.76 -15.53 1.01
N PRO A 73 9.79 -16.37 0.80
CA PRO A 73 9.73 -17.80 1.12
C PRO A 73 9.33 -18.10 2.57
N ALA A 74 9.67 -17.22 3.52
CA ALA A 74 9.29 -17.38 4.93
C ALA A 74 7.75 -17.35 5.12
N ASN A 75 7.03 -16.70 4.18
CA ASN A 75 5.58 -16.57 4.22
C ASN A 75 4.84 -17.67 3.44
N ALA A 76 5.52 -18.66 2.86
CA ALA A 76 4.90 -19.67 2.03
C ALA A 76 3.71 -20.39 2.71
N ALA A 77 3.81 -20.68 4.00
CA ALA A 77 2.75 -21.36 4.76
C ALA A 77 1.48 -20.49 4.88
N ILE A 78 1.63 -19.19 5.18
CA ILE A 78 0.49 -18.29 5.31
C ILE A 78 -0.12 -18.00 3.95
N VAL A 79 0.68 -17.82 2.90
CA VAL A 79 0.20 -17.65 1.53
C VAL A 79 -0.65 -18.85 1.10
N LYS A 80 -0.19 -20.08 1.37
CA LYS A 80 -0.94 -21.31 1.12
C LYS A 80 -2.27 -21.34 1.90
N ALA A 81 -2.28 -20.87 3.15
CA ALA A 81 -3.50 -20.79 3.95
C ALA A 81 -4.52 -19.78 3.39
N PHE A 82 -4.08 -18.65 2.83
CA PHE A 82 -4.94 -17.70 2.10
C PHE A 82 -5.53 -18.35 0.85
N GLN A 83 -4.70 -19.01 0.04
CA GLN A 83 -5.13 -19.70 -1.18
C GLN A 83 -6.15 -20.81 -0.90
N ALA A 84 -5.97 -21.58 0.17
CA ALA A 84 -6.93 -22.60 0.58
C ALA A 84 -8.32 -22.03 0.90
N LYS A 85 -8.38 -20.75 1.29
CA LYS A 85 -9.62 -19.99 1.52
C LYS A 85 -10.07 -19.19 0.29
N LYS A 86 -9.48 -19.43 -0.89
CA LYS A 86 -9.72 -18.69 -2.13
C LYS A 86 -9.51 -17.18 -1.98
N ARG A 87 -8.49 -16.78 -1.21
CA ARG A 87 -8.08 -15.39 -0.98
C ARG A 87 -6.67 -15.18 -1.51
N ASP A 88 -6.42 -13.97 -2.00
CA ASP A 88 -5.10 -13.55 -2.42
C ASP A 88 -4.33 -12.92 -1.24
N ALA A 89 -3.07 -13.31 -1.06
CA ALA A 89 -2.18 -12.73 -0.05
C ALA A 89 -1.30 -11.59 -0.61
N SER A 90 -1.27 -11.39 -1.93
CA SER A 90 -0.39 -10.42 -2.60
C SER A 90 -0.92 -8.97 -2.59
N GLY A 91 -2.16 -8.77 -2.15
CA GLY A 91 -2.73 -7.44 -2.04
C GLY A 91 -1.99 -6.58 -0.99
N ALA A 92 -2.00 -5.28 -1.22
CA ALA A 92 -1.21 -4.31 -0.45
C ALA A 92 -1.42 -4.36 1.08
N PHE A 93 -2.62 -4.78 1.51
CA PHE A 93 -3.02 -4.70 2.92
C PHE A 93 -3.25 -6.06 3.59
N GLN A 94 -3.27 -7.17 2.85
CA GLN A 94 -3.66 -8.48 3.38
C GLN A 94 -2.72 -8.99 4.47
N LEU A 95 -1.42 -9.05 4.19
CA LEU A 95 -0.45 -9.49 5.19
C LEU A 95 -0.20 -8.44 6.27
N SER A 96 -0.35 -7.15 5.94
CA SER A 96 -0.26 -6.06 6.93
C SER A 96 -1.40 -6.14 7.95
N ALA A 97 -2.64 -6.35 7.48
CA ALA A 97 -3.79 -6.52 8.37
C ALA A 97 -3.67 -7.80 9.22
N TYR A 98 -3.18 -8.90 8.62
CA TYR A 98 -2.89 -10.12 9.37
C TYR A 98 -1.85 -9.85 10.47
N ALA A 99 -0.76 -9.17 10.15
CA ALA A 99 0.31 -8.83 11.08
C ALA A 99 -0.18 -7.94 12.24
N ALA A 100 -1.08 -7.00 11.96
CA ALA A 100 -1.68 -6.15 12.98
C ALA A 100 -2.50 -6.97 13.98
N VAL A 101 -3.36 -7.90 13.48
CA VAL A 101 -4.12 -8.80 14.35
C VAL A 101 -3.20 -9.73 15.14
N GLN A 102 -2.16 -10.27 14.49
CA GLN A 102 -1.16 -11.12 15.16
C GLN A 102 -0.48 -10.36 16.30
N ALA A 103 -0.04 -9.13 16.07
CA ALA A 103 0.62 -8.32 17.09
C ALA A 103 -0.29 -8.11 18.34
N ILE A 104 -1.56 -7.82 18.12
CA ILE A 104 -2.55 -7.68 19.21
C ILE A 104 -2.70 -9.00 19.97
N VAL A 105 -2.88 -10.11 19.26
CA VAL A 105 -3.04 -11.44 19.85
C VAL A 105 -1.79 -11.86 20.66
N ASP A 106 -0.60 -11.57 20.15
CA ASP A 106 0.65 -11.85 20.86
C ASP A 106 0.78 -10.99 22.14
N GLY A 107 0.36 -9.74 22.08
CA GLY A 107 0.27 -8.89 23.26
C GLY A 107 -0.71 -9.41 24.31
N ILE A 108 -1.92 -9.80 23.90
CA ILE A 108 -2.92 -10.42 24.80
C ILE A 108 -2.38 -11.68 25.47
N LYS A 109 -1.74 -12.56 24.70
CA LYS A 109 -1.13 -13.80 25.25
C LYS A 109 -0.01 -13.51 26.22
N ALA A 110 0.82 -12.51 25.93
CA ALA A 110 1.97 -12.17 26.76
C ALA A 110 1.56 -11.49 28.08
N THR A 111 0.52 -10.67 28.05
CA THR A 111 0.01 -9.97 29.25
C THR A 111 -1.02 -10.79 30.02
N GLY A 112 -1.63 -11.81 29.41
CA GLY A 112 -2.77 -12.53 29.97
C GLY A 112 -4.04 -11.67 30.10
N SER A 113 -4.12 -10.55 29.36
CA SER A 113 -5.19 -9.57 29.48
C SER A 113 -5.56 -9.02 28.09
N ASP A 114 -6.84 -8.76 27.87
CA ASP A 114 -7.37 -8.07 26.70
C ASP A 114 -7.55 -6.55 26.91
N ASP A 115 -7.08 -6.05 28.05
CA ASP A 115 -7.04 -4.63 28.33
C ASP A 115 -6.12 -3.91 27.33
N PRO A 116 -6.64 -2.96 26.55
CA PRO A 116 -5.88 -2.30 25.49
C PRO A 116 -4.68 -1.51 26.01
N GLU A 117 -4.72 -0.97 27.22
CA GLU A 117 -3.60 -0.23 27.81
C GLU A 117 -2.44 -1.19 28.14
N GLN A 118 -2.73 -2.36 28.68
CA GLN A 118 -1.71 -3.39 28.99
C GLN A 118 -1.09 -3.95 27.71
N VAL A 119 -1.92 -4.25 26.70
CA VAL A 119 -1.46 -4.71 25.38
C VAL A 119 -0.59 -3.65 24.71
N ALA A 120 -1.02 -2.40 24.67
CA ALA A 120 -0.24 -1.30 24.10
C ALA A 120 1.10 -1.12 24.80
N LYS A 121 1.12 -1.12 26.13
CA LYS A 121 2.34 -1.03 26.92
C LYS A 121 3.32 -2.17 26.60
N TRP A 122 2.81 -3.38 26.43
CA TRP A 122 3.63 -4.52 26.04
C TRP A 122 4.20 -4.36 24.62
N LEU A 123 3.38 -3.91 23.66
CA LEU A 123 3.82 -3.64 22.28
C LEU A 123 4.92 -2.59 22.22
N HIS A 124 4.81 -1.51 22.99
CA HIS A 124 5.87 -0.49 23.08
C HIS A 124 7.20 -1.01 23.62
N ALA A 125 7.16 -2.03 24.47
CA ALA A 125 8.36 -2.60 25.10
C ALA A 125 8.97 -3.77 24.31
N ASN A 126 8.28 -4.31 23.31
CA ASN A 126 8.66 -5.57 22.66
C ASN A 126 8.65 -5.46 21.15
N THR A 127 9.45 -6.31 20.51
CA THR A 127 9.44 -6.52 19.05
C THR A 127 8.58 -7.74 18.74
N VAL A 128 7.67 -7.60 17.76
CA VAL A 128 6.79 -8.68 17.32
C VAL A 128 7.23 -9.17 15.95
N LYS A 129 7.50 -10.49 15.84
CA LYS A 129 7.81 -11.12 14.56
C LYS A 129 6.54 -11.44 13.79
N THR A 130 6.42 -10.92 12.60
CA THR A 130 5.22 -11.05 11.76
C THR A 130 5.58 -11.40 10.31
N PRO A 131 4.60 -11.78 9.47
CA PRO A 131 4.83 -11.98 8.04
C PRO A 131 5.33 -10.74 7.29
N VAL A 132 5.14 -9.55 7.83
CA VAL A 132 5.64 -8.30 7.24
C VAL A 132 6.96 -7.82 7.86
N GLY A 133 7.62 -8.71 8.60
CA GLY A 133 8.87 -8.43 9.28
C GLY A 133 8.72 -8.23 10.78
N GLU A 134 9.76 -7.74 11.41
CA GLU A 134 9.77 -7.39 12.83
C GLU A 134 9.13 -6.01 13.02
N LEU A 135 8.08 -5.97 13.83
CA LEU A 135 7.39 -4.73 14.17
C LEU A 135 7.83 -4.25 15.55
N LYS A 136 8.21 -2.99 15.61
CA LYS A 136 8.57 -2.29 16.84
C LYS A 136 8.01 -0.87 16.79
N TRP A 137 7.52 -0.38 17.93
CA TRP A 137 6.80 0.88 18.01
C TRP A 137 7.60 1.92 18.78
N THR A 138 7.54 3.17 18.31
CA THR A 138 8.02 4.36 19.02
C THR A 138 7.12 4.64 20.24
N GLN A 139 7.54 5.57 21.09
CA GLN A 139 6.69 6.01 22.22
C GLN A 139 5.38 6.65 21.77
N GLN A 140 5.31 7.22 20.56
CA GLN A 140 4.11 7.80 19.96
C GLN A 140 3.17 6.75 19.37
N GLY A 141 3.61 5.48 19.24
CA GLY A 141 2.82 4.39 18.67
C GLY A 141 3.05 4.19 17.16
N ASP A 142 3.95 4.94 16.55
CA ASP A 142 4.35 4.73 15.17
C ASP A 142 5.29 3.51 15.05
N LEU A 143 5.27 2.81 13.92
CA LEU A 143 6.28 1.81 13.63
C LEU A 143 7.65 2.48 13.44
N GLU A 144 8.71 1.96 14.08
CA GLU A 144 10.07 2.49 13.91
C GLU A 144 10.56 2.40 12.47
N SER A 145 10.14 1.36 11.74
CA SER A 145 10.35 1.23 10.30
C SER A 145 9.27 0.34 9.69
N TYR A 146 8.87 0.67 8.47
CA TYR A 146 8.02 -0.15 7.65
C TYR A 146 8.37 0.04 6.17
N PRO A 147 8.65 -1.02 5.40
CA PRO A 147 9.16 -0.89 4.05
C PRO A 147 8.06 -0.50 3.07
N TYR A 148 7.95 0.79 2.78
CA TYR A 148 7.25 1.32 1.62
C TYR A 148 8.20 1.38 0.44
N VAL A 149 7.68 1.03 -0.73
CA VAL A 149 8.42 1.06 -2.00
C VAL A 149 7.58 1.77 -3.06
N VAL A 150 8.24 2.28 -4.10
CA VAL A 150 7.57 2.86 -5.25
C VAL A 150 7.38 1.78 -6.30
N TYR A 151 6.14 1.67 -6.78
CA TYR A 151 5.77 0.81 -7.90
C TYR A 151 5.42 1.65 -9.13
N THR A 152 5.70 1.09 -10.29
CA THR A 152 5.10 1.50 -11.56
C THR A 152 3.87 0.64 -11.81
N TRP A 153 2.73 1.28 -12.06
CA TRP A 153 1.46 0.62 -12.38
C TRP A 153 1.32 0.46 -13.88
N HIS A 154 0.78 -0.66 -14.31
CA HIS A 154 0.63 -1.01 -15.72
C HIS A 154 -0.84 -1.17 -16.12
N LYS A 155 -1.11 -0.94 -17.42
CA LYS A 155 -2.46 -1.02 -17.99
C LYS A 155 -3.09 -2.42 -17.94
N ASP A 156 -2.28 -3.46 -17.77
CA ASP A 156 -2.76 -4.83 -17.54
C ASP A 156 -3.13 -5.12 -16.09
N GLY A 157 -3.04 -4.11 -15.20
CA GLY A 157 -3.31 -4.22 -13.77
C GLY A 157 -2.13 -4.74 -12.95
N SER A 158 -1.00 -5.07 -13.60
CA SER A 158 0.21 -5.46 -12.89
C SER A 158 0.96 -4.25 -12.33
N LYS A 159 1.89 -4.51 -11.42
CA LYS A 159 2.80 -3.50 -10.87
C LYS A 159 4.22 -4.04 -10.81
N THR A 160 5.19 -3.20 -11.10
CA THR A 160 6.63 -3.52 -11.00
C THR A 160 7.32 -2.50 -10.10
N LEU A 161 8.40 -2.90 -9.43
CA LEU A 161 9.21 -1.93 -8.68
C LEU A 161 9.72 -0.84 -9.63
N ALA A 162 9.52 0.42 -9.24
CA ALA A 162 10.06 1.54 -10.00
C ALA A 162 11.60 1.52 -9.94
N LYS A 163 12.20 1.85 -11.08
CA LYS A 163 13.65 1.96 -11.23
C LYS A 163 14.12 3.39 -11.01
#